data_9f9ae8f4e54f5395f7a4c44d2a8abfd9
#
_entry.id   9f9ae8f4e54f5395f7a4c44d2a8abfd9
#
_cell.length_a   1.000
_cell.length_b   1.000
_cell.length_c   1.000
_cell.angle_alpha   90.00
_cell.angle_beta   90.00
_cell.angle_gamma   90.00
#
_symmetry.space_group_name_H-M   'P 1'
#
loop_
_entity.id
_entity.type
_entity.pdbx_description
1 polymer ?
#
loop_
_entity_poly.entity_id
_entity_poly.type
_entity_poly.pdbx_seq_one_letter_code
_entity_poly.pdbx_strand_id
1 'polypeptide(L)'
;MEQKIGNLAAQIASDDKKKFVMIAGPSSSGKTSFANRLSIQLIAKGRKPHPLSLDDYYVDRELCPKHPDGSFDFECLESIDVKLFNEDMNRLLKGEAVDMPSFNFKTGKREYRGRKLVLGPDDILVIEGIHGLNDRLSQLIPPEHKFKIYISALTQLNIDEHNPLSTTDERLIRRIVRDARTRGTNAMETIAMWPSVRKGERENIFPFQE
;
A
#
# COMPACT_ATOMS: atom_id res chain seq x y z
N MET A 1 3.12 3.22 -20.64
CA MET A 1 3.11 2.88 -19.21
C MET A 1 4.37 2.11 -18.82
N GLU A 2 4.71 1.00 -19.48
CA GLU A 2 5.89 0.18 -19.18
C GLU A 2 7.20 0.95 -19.19
N GLN A 3 7.43 1.83 -20.18
CA GLN A 3 8.63 2.65 -20.23
C GLN A 3 8.81 3.54 -18.99
N LYS A 4 7.71 4.12 -18.47
CA LYS A 4 7.77 4.92 -17.23
C LYS A 4 8.15 4.05 -16.02
N ILE A 5 7.60 2.84 -15.92
CA ILE A 5 7.94 1.90 -14.84
C ILE A 5 9.41 1.47 -14.95
N GLY A 6 9.89 1.18 -16.19
CA GLY A 6 11.29 0.86 -16.44
C GLY A 6 12.25 1.98 -16.06
N ASN A 7 11.89 3.24 -16.34
CA ASN A 7 12.68 4.41 -15.95
C ASN A 7 12.74 4.58 -14.43
N LEU A 8 11.59 4.39 -13.73
CA LEU A 8 11.56 4.42 -12.27
C LEU A 8 12.42 3.30 -11.67
N ALA A 9 12.32 2.08 -12.21
CA ALA A 9 13.16 0.97 -11.77
C ALA A 9 14.65 1.24 -11.97
N ALA A 10 15.03 1.87 -13.10
CA ALA A 10 16.41 2.25 -13.35
C ALA A 10 16.89 3.31 -12.34
N GLN A 11 16.07 4.32 -12.04
CA GLN A 11 16.37 5.34 -11.05
C GLN A 11 16.54 4.75 -9.64
N ILE A 12 15.64 3.85 -9.23
CA ILE A 12 15.73 3.17 -7.93
C ILE A 12 16.97 2.28 -7.87
N ALA A 13 17.23 1.52 -8.93
CA ALA A 13 18.35 0.59 -8.96
C ALA A 13 19.73 1.27 -9.02
N SER A 14 19.82 2.52 -9.48
CA SER A 14 21.07 3.28 -9.54
C SER A 14 21.56 3.80 -8.19
N ASP A 15 20.72 3.74 -7.14
CA ASP A 15 21.07 4.16 -5.78
C ASP A 15 21.00 2.96 -4.81
N ASP A 16 22.17 2.42 -4.46
CA ASP A 16 22.29 1.26 -3.57
C ASP A 16 21.78 1.50 -2.15
N LYS A 17 21.61 2.77 -1.74
CA LYS A 17 21.05 3.13 -0.44
C LYS A 17 19.54 2.91 -0.40
N LYS A 18 18.84 2.94 -1.54
CA LYS A 18 17.40 2.72 -1.61
C LYS A 18 17.03 1.29 -1.26
N LYS A 19 16.46 1.11 -0.07
CA LYS A 19 16.01 -0.20 0.44
C LYS A 19 14.50 -0.34 0.50
N PHE A 20 13.78 0.79 0.55
CA PHE A 20 12.33 0.82 0.66
C PHE A 20 11.71 1.66 -0.45
N VAL A 21 10.91 1.04 -1.30
CA VAL A 21 10.05 1.71 -2.26
C VAL A 21 8.65 1.76 -1.67
N MET A 22 8.16 2.95 -1.36
CA MET A 22 6.87 3.16 -0.68
C MET A 22 5.85 3.70 -1.68
N ILE A 23 4.82 2.91 -1.94
CA ILE A 23 3.81 3.19 -2.97
C ILE A 23 2.49 3.52 -2.30
N ALA A 24 1.98 4.74 -2.50
CA ALA A 24 0.65 5.11 -2.07
C ALA A 24 -0.24 5.54 -3.23
N GLY A 25 -1.51 5.59 -2.96
CA GLY A 25 -2.56 6.00 -3.89
C GLY A 25 -3.92 5.57 -3.38
N PRO A 26 -4.99 6.12 -3.94
CA PRO A 26 -6.34 5.85 -3.45
C PRO A 26 -6.74 4.38 -3.60
N SER A 27 -7.79 3.98 -2.89
CA SER A 27 -8.31 2.61 -2.96
C SER A 27 -8.67 2.24 -4.39
N SER A 28 -8.32 1.00 -4.78
CA SER A 28 -8.53 0.46 -6.14
C SER A 28 -7.84 1.24 -7.27
N SER A 29 -6.82 2.05 -6.97
CA SER A 29 -6.00 2.74 -7.98
C SER A 29 -5.06 1.81 -8.76
N GLY A 30 -4.84 0.58 -8.27
CA GLY A 30 -3.93 -0.37 -8.89
C GLY A 30 -2.52 -0.40 -8.28
N LYS A 31 -2.37 0.05 -7.02
CA LYS A 31 -1.08 0.01 -6.28
C LYS A 31 -0.41 -1.35 -6.34
N THR A 32 -1.11 -2.41 -5.98
CA THR A 32 -0.59 -3.78 -5.98
C THR A 32 -0.14 -4.23 -7.38
N SER A 33 -0.95 -3.94 -8.41
CA SER A 33 -0.57 -4.26 -9.80
C SER A 33 0.66 -3.48 -10.23
N PHE A 34 0.77 -2.22 -9.85
CA PHE A 34 1.94 -1.40 -10.14
C PHE A 34 3.18 -1.92 -9.38
N ALA A 35 3.04 -2.24 -8.09
CA ALA A 35 4.12 -2.79 -7.26
C ALA A 35 4.69 -4.09 -7.88
N ASN A 36 3.83 -4.99 -8.36
CA ASN A 36 4.24 -6.21 -9.03
C ASN A 36 5.00 -5.93 -10.33
N ARG A 37 4.50 -5.00 -11.16
CA ARG A 37 5.16 -4.62 -12.42
C ARG A 37 6.51 -3.93 -12.17
N LEU A 38 6.58 -3.05 -11.18
CA LEU A 38 7.82 -2.41 -10.76
C LEU A 38 8.83 -3.46 -10.26
N SER A 39 8.36 -4.45 -9.48
CA SER A 39 9.20 -5.55 -9.00
C SER A 39 9.84 -6.33 -10.17
N ILE A 40 9.07 -6.63 -11.21
CA ILE A 40 9.61 -7.29 -12.42
C ILE A 40 10.72 -6.43 -13.07
N GLN A 41 10.50 -5.13 -13.18
CA GLN A 41 11.49 -4.22 -13.75
C GLN A 41 12.74 -4.06 -12.85
N LEU A 42 12.59 -4.10 -11.53
CA LEU A 42 13.70 -4.10 -10.57
C LEU A 42 14.54 -5.37 -10.68
N ILE A 43 13.92 -6.55 -10.86
CA ILE A 43 14.61 -7.81 -11.12
C ILE A 43 15.47 -7.70 -12.40
N ALA A 44 14.92 -7.12 -13.47
CA ALA A 44 15.64 -6.89 -14.72
C ALA A 44 16.84 -5.92 -14.58
N LYS A 45 16.89 -5.16 -13.46
CA LYS A 45 18.00 -4.25 -13.09
C LYS A 45 18.92 -4.85 -12.01
N GLY A 46 18.80 -6.14 -11.70
CA GLY A 46 19.67 -6.86 -10.76
C GLY A 46 19.26 -6.72 -9.28
N ARG A 47 18.12 -6.12 -9.00
CA ARG A 47 17.60 -6.02 -7.63
C ARG A 47 16.72 -7.23 -7.27
N LYS A 48 16.56 -7.49 -5.97
CA LYS A 48 15.71 -8.55 -5.42
C LYS A 48 14.53 -7.92 -4.66
N PRO A 49 13.42 -7.61 -5.33
CA PRO A 49 12.28 -6.98 -4.71
C PRO A 49 11.48 -7.97 -3.84
N HIS A 50 11.07 -7.50 -2.67
CA HIS A 50 10.16 -8.19 -1.75
C HIS A 50 8.87 -7.38 -1.61
N PRO A 51 7.78 -7.79 -2.25
CA PRO A 51 6.48 -7.12 -2.10
C PRO A 51 5.94 -7.25 -0.67
N LEU A 52 5.47 -6.13 -0.14
CA LEU A 52 4.88 -6.01 1.19
C LEU A 52 3.65 -5.09 1.14
N SER A 53 2.54 -5.56 1.69
CA SER A 53 1.37 -4.71 1.91
C SER A 53 1.40 -4.07 3.30
N LEU A 54 1.12 -2.77 3.39
CA LEU A 54 0.92 -2.11 4.68
C LEU A 54 -0.29 -2.67 5.43
N ASP A 55 -1.24 -3.25 4.70
CA ASP A 55 -2.39 -3.92 5.31
C ASP A 55 -1.98 -5.09 6.21
N ASP A 56 -0.78 -5.69 6.00
CA ASP A 56 -0.25 -6.75 6.85
C ASP A 56 0.15 -6.25 8.26
N TYR A 57 0.29 -4.94 8.43
CA TYR A 57 0.61 -4.29 9.71
C TYR A 57 -0.62 -3.71 10.42
N TYR A 58 -1.85 -4.00 9.96
CA TYR A 58 -3.03 -3.61 10.72
C TYR A 58 -2.99 -4.16 12.16
N VAL A 59 -3.45 -3.35 13.10
CA VAL A 59 -3.78 -3.85 14.44
C VAL A 59 -4.99 -4.79 14.37
N ASP A 60 -5.17 -5.65 15.36
CA ASP A 60 -6.36 -6.50 15.41
C ASP A 60 -7.64 -5.64 15.33
N ARG A 61 -8.66 -6.10 14.61
CA ARG A 61 -9.88 -5.33 14.32
C ARG A 61 -10.50 -4.70 15.57
N GLU A 62 -10.47 -5.42 16.69
CA GLU A 62 -11.03 -4.95 17.96
C GLU A 62 -10.28 -3.74 18.54
N LEU A 63 -9.01 -3.56 18.17
CA LEU A 63 -8.14 -2.48 18.61
C LEU A 63 -8.15 -1.28 17.65
N CYS A 64 -8.79 -1.40 16.47
CA CYS A 64 -8.90 -0.30 15.52
C CYS A 64 -9.67 0.87 16.14
N PRO A 65 -9.25 2.12 15.85
CA PRO A 65 -10.03 3.31 16.21
C PRO A 65 -11.45 3.26 15.67
N LYS A 66 -12.37 3.97 16.34
CA LYS A 66 -13.77 4.02 15.94
C LYS A 66 -14.19 5.44 15.62
N HIS A 67 -15.08 5.57 14.65
CA HIS A 67 -15.81 6.79 14.40
C HIS A 67 -16.80 7.10 15.53
N PRO A 68 -17.32 8.34 15.61
CA PRO A 68 -18.32 8.71 16.62
C PRO A 68 -19.61 7.87 16.58
N ASP A 69 -19.94 7.27 15.44
CA ASP A 69 -21.08 6.36 15.25
C ASP A 69 -20.80 4.91 15.71
N GLY A 70 -19.60 4.64 16.23
CA GLY A 70 -19.16 3.32 16.69
C GLY A 70 -18.61 2.39 15.61
N SER A 71 -18.65 2.76 14.34
CA SER A 71 -18.02 2.01 13.25
C SER A 71 -16.48 2.12 13.31
N PHE A 72 -15.77 1.08 12.83
CA PHE A 72 -14.30 1.08 12.82
C PHE A 72 -13.75 2.01 11.74
N ASP A 73 -12.73 2.80 12.08
CA ASP A 73 -11.97 3.61 11.14
C ASP A 73 -10.72 2.85 10.66
N PHE A 74 -10.87 2.10 9.58
CA PHE A 74 -9.76 1.36 8.97
C PHE A 74 -8.86 2.23 8.06
N GLU A 75 -9.25 3.47 7.81
CA GLU A 75 -8.52 4.35 6.89
C GLU A 75 -7.57 5.30 7.63
N CYS A 76 -7.63 5.40 8.95
CA CYS A 76 -6.73 6.23 9.74
C CYS A 76 -5.35 5.55 9.91
N LEU A 77 -4.30 6.34 10.18
CA LEU A 77 -2.95 5.83 10.38
C LEU A 77 -2.85 4.94 11.62
N GLU A 78 -3.61 5.22 12.64
CA GLU A 78 -3.67 4.52 13.92
C GLU A 78 -4.25 3.09 13.80
N SER A 79 -4.85 2.75 12.65
CA SER A 79 -5.24 1.38 12.32
C SER A 79 -4.03 0.49 11.96
N ILE A 80 -2.88 1.12 11.68
CA ILE A 80 -1.60 0.42 11.42
C ILE A 80 -0.75 0.47 12.68
N ASP A 81 -0.10 -0.63 12.99
CA ASP A 81 0.92 -0.68 14.05
C ASP A 81 2.22 -0.01 13.56
N VAL A 82 2.21 1.32 13.61
CA VAL A 82 3.34 2.16 13.16
C VAL A 82 4.61 1.84 13.92
N LYS A 83 4.50 1.48 15.20
CA LYS A 83 5.65 1.12 16.04
C LYS A 83 6.30 -0.15 15.52
N LEU A 84 5.54 -1.23 15.39
CA LEU A 84 6.03 -2.50 14.88
C LEU A 84 6.61 -2.34 13.46
N PHE A 85 5.92 -1.59 12.59
CA PHE A 85 6.43 -1.32 11.24
C PHE A 85 7.82 -0.69 11.27
N ASN A 86 8.03 0.36 12.06
CA ASN A 86 9.33 1.02 12.15
C ASN A 86 10.39 0.12 12.81
N GLU A 87 10.04 -0.66 13.83
CA GLU A 87 10.96 -1.61 14.47
C GLU A 87 11.44 -2.66 13.45
N ASP A 88 10.52 -3.26 12.70
CA ASP A 88 10.83 -4.27 11.69
C ASP A 88 11.70 -3.69 10.56
N MET A 89 11.34 -2.52 10.03
CA MET A 89 12.13 -1.86 8.97
C MET A 89 13.55 -1.53 9.44
N ASN A 90 13.72 -1.05 10.67
CA ASN A 90 15.05 -0.75 11.22
C ASN A 90 15.88 -2.03 11.48
N ARG A 91 15.26 -3.12 11.90
CA ARG A 91 15.92 -4.43 12.03
C ARG A 91 16.39 -4.95 10.67
N LEU A 92 15.53 -4.84 9.65
CA LEU A 92 15.89 -5.20 8.27
C LEU A 92 17.06 -4.38 7.73
N LEU A 93 17.11 -3.05 8.00
CA LEU A 93 18.26 -2.21 7.63
C LEU A 93 19.57 -2.63 8.29
N LYS A 94 19.50 -3.22 9.49
CA LYS A 94 20.67 -3.78 10.19
C LYS A 94 21.04 -5.19 9.70
N GLY A 95 20.30 -5.75 8.74
CA GLY A 95 20.51 -7.11 8.27
C GLY A 95 20.01 -8.20 9.23
N GLU A 96 19.16 -7.84 10.19
CA GLU A 96 18.55 -8.79 11.11
C GLU A 96 17.37 -9.52 10.45
N ALA A 97 17.12 -10.76 10.91
CA ALA A 97 15.95 -11.51 10.46
C ALA A 97 14.67 -10.98 11.15
N VAL A 98 13.65 -10.74 10.35
CA VAL A 98 12.32 -10.32 10.80
C VAL A 98 11.29 -11.35 10.37
N ASP A 99 10.41 -11.78 11.29
CA ASP A 99 9.23 -12.58 10.95
C ASP A 99 8.12 -11.63 10.50
N MET A 100 7.84 -11.65 9.20
CA MET A 100 6.93 -10.69 8.57
C MET A 100 5.49 -11.01 8.94
N PRO A 101 4.71 -10.03 9.43
CA PRO A 101 3.30 -10.22 9.73
C PRO A 101 2.47 -10.46 8.48
N SER A 102 1.26 -10.94 8.67
CA SER A 102 0.20 -11.06 7.66
C SER A 102 -1.14 -10.77 8.31
N PHE A 103 -2.00 -9.99 7.65
CA PHE A 103 -3.32 -9.69 8.18
C PHE A 103 -4.39 -10.57 7.56
N ASN A 104 -5.17 -11.25 8.38
CA ASN A 104 -6.29 -12.07 7.95
C ASN A 104 -7.59 -11.26 7.98
N PHE A 105 -8.03 -10.78 6.82
CA PHE A 105 -9.24 -9.96 6.69
C PHE A 105 -10.54 -10.66 7.12
N LYS A 106 -10.58 -12.00 7.08
CA LYS A 106 -11.77 -12.76 7.52
C LYS A 106 -11.89 -12.76 9.03
N THR A 107 -10.79 -13.08 9.73
CA THR A 107 -10.76 -13.11 11.21
C THR A 107 -10.57 -11.74 11.82
N GLY A 108 -10.01 -10.77 11.06
CA GLY A 108 -9.66 -9.44 11.54
C GLY A 108 -8.45 -9.45 12.48
N LYS A 109 -7.54 -10.40 12.32
CA LYS A 109 -6.37 -10.57 13.20
C LYS A 109 -5.07 -10.59 12.41
N ARG A 110 -4.02 -10.09 13.02
CA ARG A 110 -2.64 -10.24 12.55
C ARG A 110 -2.13 -11.63 12.91
N GLU A 111 -1.47 -12.28 11.96
CA GLU A 111 -0.93 -13.63 12.07
C GLU A 111 0.55 -13.62 11.66
N TYR A 112 1.33 -14.53 12.27
CA TYR A 112 2.70 -14.81 11.85
C TYR A 112 2.74 -16.22 11.27
N ARG A 113 3.14 -16.32 10.01
CA ARG A 113 3.15 -17.58 9.24
C ARG A 113 4.56 -18.11 9.02
N GLY A 114 5.54 -17.63 9.80
CA GLY A 114 6.95 -18.03 9.69
C GLY A 114 7.66 -17.48 8.45
N ARG A 115 7.15 -16.41 7.83
CA ARG A 115 7.78 -15.73 6.70
C ARG A 115 8.92 -14.85 7.19
N LYS A 116 10.10 -15.45 7.35
CA LYS A 116 11.30 -14.70 7.74
C LYS A 116 11.92 -13.98 6.55
N LEU A 117 12.30 -12.72 6.74
CA LEU A 117 13.00 -11.90 5.77
C LEU A 117 14.28 -11.35 6.38
N VAL A 118 15.36 -11.35 5.59
CA VAL A 118 16.62 -10.67 5.85
C VAL A 118 16.97 -9.87 4.61
N LEU A 119 17.34 -8.61 4.75
CA LEU A 119 17.76 -7.79 3.60
C LEU A 119 19.25 -7.92 3.35
N GLY A 120 19.60 -8.41 2.19
CA GLY A 120 20.95 -8.36 1.63
C GLY A 120 21.22 -7.05 0.86
N PRO A 121 22.42 -6.94 0.25
CA PRO A 121 22.82 -5.72 -0.47
C PRO A 121 21.89 -5.37 -1.65
N ASP A 122 21.41 -6.37 -2.40
CA ASP A 122 20.57 -6.18 -3.58
C ASP A 122 19.07 -6.20 -3.27
N ASP A 123 18.69 -6.52 -2.02
CA ASP A 123 17.31 -6.63 -1.63
C ASP A 123 16.64 -5.27 -1.47
N ILE A 124 15.40 -5.17 -1.92
CA ILE A 124 14.55 -3.98 -1.85
C ILE A 124 13.14 -4.40 -1.41
N LEU A 125 12.57 -3.75 -0.40
CA LEU A 125 11.15 -3.87 -0.08
C LEU A 125 10.33 -2.94 -0.97
N VAL A 126 9.30 -3.51 -1.62
CA VAL A 126 8.31 -2.77 -2.38
C VAL A 126 7.01 -2.76 -1.56
N ILE A 127 6.84 -1.68 -0.80
CA ILE A 127 5.79 -1.52 0.20
C ILE A 127 4.62 -0.75 -0.42
N GLU A 128 3.42 -1.30 -0.38
CA GLU A 128 2.24 -0.62 -0.90
C GLU A 128 1.15 -0.45 0.16
N GLY A 129 0.47 0.68 0.14
CA GLY A 129 -0.66 0.97 1.00
C GLY A 129 -1.06 2.44 0.96
N ILE A 130 -2.19 2.77 1.59
CA ILE A 130 -2.72 4.14 1.54
C ILE A 130 -1.82 5.14 2.29
N HIS A 131 -1.09 4.70 3.31
CA HIS A 131 -0.20 5.52 4.12
C HIS A 131 1.26 5.54 3.64
N GLY A 132 1.57 4.95 2.49
CA GLY A 132 2.95 4.82 2.00
C GLY A 132 3.70 6.15 1.83
N LEU A 133 3.02 7.27 1.65
CA LEU A 133 3.62 8.60 1.54
C LEU A 133 3.63 9.37 2.87
N ASN A 134 2.86 8.94 3.86
CA ASN A 134 2.75 9.64 5.14
C ASN A 134 4.06 9.52 5.93
N ASP A 135 4.70 10.66 6.23
CA ASP A 135 5.96 10.68 6.97
C ASP A 135 5.83 10.15 8.40
N ARG A 136 4.66 10.27 9.02
CA ARG A 136 4.39 9.68 10.35
C ARG A 136 4.51 8.15 10.35
N LEU A 137 4.19 7.47 9.23
CA LEU A 137 4.36 6.03 9.10
C LEU A 137 5.82 5.62 9.19
N SER A 138 6.71 6.34 8.50
CA SER A 138 8.10 5.93 8.29
C SER A 138 9.10 6.93 8.88
N GLN A 139 8.72 7.59 9.98
CA GLN A 139 9.52 8.65 10.61
C GLN A 139 10.89 8.17 11.12
N LEU A 140 11.00 6.89 11.48
CA LEU A 140 12.26 6.31 12.00
C LEU A 140 13.12 5.68 10.90
N ILE A 141 12.67 5.72 9.63
CA ILE A 141 13.44 5.25 8.48
C ILE A 141 14.16 6.46 7.85
N PRO A 142 15.49 6.45 7.72
CA PRO A 142 16.22 7.56 7.11
C PRO A 142 15.73 7.84 5.66
N PRO A 143 15.64 9.14 5.26
CA PRO A 143 15.12 9.51 3.92
C PRO A 143 15.94 8.92 2.76
N GLU A 144 17.25 8.76 2.94
CA GLU A 144 18.14 8.18 1.94
C GLU A 144 17.79 6.74 1.58
N HIS A 145 17.14 5.99 2.49
CA HIS A 145 16.71 4.62 2.24
C HIS A 145 15.32 4.50 1.61
N LYS A 146 14.59 5.61 1.50
CA LYS A 146 13.21 5.62 0.99
C LYS A 146 13.13 6.16 -0.44
N PHE A 147 12.25 5.56 -1.24
CA PHE A 147 11.81 6.08 -2.53
C PHE A 147 10.28 6.07 -2.54
N LYS A 148 9.65 7.25 -2.61
CA LYS A 148 8.20 7.40 -2.51
C LYS A 148 7.57 7.53 -3.89
N ILE A 149 6.47 6.83 -4.12
CA ILE A 149 5.73 6.84 -5.40
C ILE A 149 4.24 7.04 -5.12
N TYR A 150 3.66 8.06 -5.74
CA TYR A 150 2.21 8.25 -5.78
C TYR A 150 1.61 7.62 -7.04
N ILE A 151 0.57 6.80 -6.87
CA ILE A 151 -0.18 6.22 -7.97
C ILE A 151 -1.52 6.92 -8.10
N SER A 152 -1.66 7.68 -9.18
CA SER A 152 -2.93 8.26 -9.59
C SER A 152 -3.72 7.26 -10.44
N ALA A 153 -4.99 7.08 -10.11
CA ALA A 153 -5.91 6.27 -10.91
C ALA A 153 -6.60 7.14 -11.97
N LEU A 154 -5.82 7.81 -12.78
CA LEU A 154 -6.38 8.54 -13.92
C LEU A 154 -6.76 7.52 -15.01
N THR A 155 -8.02 7.18 -15.06
CA THR A 155 -8.60 6.35 -16.12
C THR A 155 -9.39 7.23 -17.07
N GLN A 156 -9.29 6.91 -18.34
CA GLN A 156 -9.99 7.61 -19.41
C GLN A 156 -10.95 6.61 -20.08
N LEU A 157 -11.85 6.05 -19.29
CA LEU A 157 -12.92 5.21 -19.80
C LEU A 157 -14.15 6.08 -20.03
N ASN A 158 -14.77 5.91 -21.18
CA ASN A 158 -16.02 6.53 -21.52
C ASN A 158 -17.14 5.49 -21.46
N ILE A 159 -18.33 5.92 -21.01
CA ILE A 159 -19.56 5.11 -21.10
C ILE A 159 -20.04 5.09 -22.56
N ASP A 160 -19.91 6.23 -23.22
CA ASP A 160 -20.20 6.44 -24.64
C ASP A 160 -19.25 7.51 -25.23
N GLU A 161 -19.49 7.98 -26.45
CA GLU A 161 -18.62 8.96 -27.14
C GLU A 161 -18.50 10.30 -26.43
N HIS A 162 -19.42 10.65 -25.53
CA HIS A 162 -19.51 11.95 -24.90
C HIS A 162 -19.43 11.94 -23.37
N ASN A 163 -19.62 10.77 -22.74
CA ASN A 163 -19.73 10.66 -21.29
C ASN A 163 -18.54 9.89 -20.68
N PRO A 164 -17.53 10.58 -20.13
CA PRO A 164 -16.45 9.91 -19.43
C PRO A 164 -16.91 9.36 -18.08
N LEU A 165 -16.47 8.15 -17.76
CA LEU A 165 -16.64 7.60 -16.43
C LEU A 165 -15.73 8.33 -15.45
N SER A 166 -16.27 8.83 -14.34
CA SER A 166 -15.44 9.47 -13.33
C SER A 166 -14.44 8.46 -12.73
N THR A 167 -13.22 8.90 -12.47
CA THR A 167 -12.18 8.08 -11.82
C THR A 167 -12.67 7.51 -10.48
N THR A 168 -13.50 8.26 -9.77
CA THR A 168 -14.08 7.83 -8.49
C THR A 168 -15.03 6.67 -8.68
N ASP A 169 -15.93 6.73 -9.67
CA ASP A 169 -16.92 5.69 -9.93
C ASP A 169 -16.27 4.42 -10.46
N GLU A 170 -15.28 4.56 -11.35
CA GLU A 170 -14.51 3.40 -11.81
C GLU A 170 -13.82 2.70 -10.64
N ARG A 171 -13.19 3.44 -9.74
CA ARG A 171 -12.54 2.84 -8.57
C ARG A 171 -13.55 2.16 -7.63
N LEU A 172 -14.76 2.73 -7.48
CA LEU A 172 -15.83 2.09 -6.72
C LEU A 172 -16.24 0.75 -7.35
N ILE A 173 -16.47 0.71 -8.67
CA ILE A 173 -16.78 -0.52 -9.39
C ILE A 173 -15.66 -1.56 -9.21
N ARG A 174 -14.42 -1.16 -9.40
CA ARG A 174 -13.26 -2.05 -9.19
C ARG A 174 -13.16 -2.55 -7.75
N ARG A 175 -13.50 -1.71 -6.77
CA ARG A 175 -13.53 -2.10 -5.36
C ARG A 175 -14.64 -3.12 -5.09
N ILE A 176 -15.84 -2.92 -5.61
CA ILE A 176 -16.95 -3.87 -5.49
C ILE A 176 -16.53 -5.25 -6.00
N VAL A 177 -15.95 -5.32 -7.21
CA VAL A 177 -15.50 -6.57 -7.80
C VAL A 177 -14.40 -7.24 -6.96
N ARG A 178 -13.41 -6.47 -6.50
CA ARG A 178 -12.31 -6.99 -5.67
C ARG A 178 -12.83 -7.52 -4.34
N ASP A 179 -13.63 -6.72 -3.63
CA ASP A 179 -14.08 -7.04 -2.28
C ASP A 179 -15.00 -8.26 -2.28
N ALA A 180 -15.85 -8.42 -3.30
CA ALA A 180 -16.65 -9.63 -3.49
C ALA A 180 -15.77 -10.87 -3.72
N ARG A 181 -14.70 -10.75 -4.51
CA ARG A 181 -13.84 -11.89 -4.87
C ARG A 181 -12.85 -12.28 -3.77
N THR A 182 -12.32 -11.33 -3.01
CA THR A 182 -11.16 -11.55 -2.15
C THR A 182 -11.41 -11.29 -0.67
N ARG A 183 -12.41 -10.46 -0.33
CA ARG A 183 -12.68 -10.03 1.05
C ARG A 183 -14.00 -10.56 1.60
N GLY A 184 -14.84 -11.19 0.77
CA GLY A 184 -16.14 -11.71 1.16
C GLY A 184 -17.18 -10.63 1.49
N THR A 185 -16.96 -9.39 1.00
CA THR A 185 -17.83 -8.24 1.19
C THR A 185 -18.72 -8.06 -0.04
N ASN A 186 -20.03 -7.93 0.15
CA ASN A 186 -20.96 -7.74 -0.96
C ASN A 186 -20.96 -6.29 -1.50
N ALA A 187 -21.66 -6.06 -2.62
CA ALA A 187 -21.69 -4.76 -3.28
C ALA A 187 -22.30 -3.66 -2.40
N MET A 188 -23.41 -3.95 -1.69
CA MET A 188 -24.10 -2.98 -0.83
C MET A 188 -23.21 -2.56 0.35
N GLU A 189 -22.53 -3.51 0.98
CA GLU A 189 -21.57 -3.24 2.05
C GLU A 189 -20.40 -2.39 1.53
N THR A 190 -19.88 -2.68 0.34
CA THR A 190 -18.80 -1.90 -0.27
C THR A 190 -19.24 -0.45 -0.56
N ILE A 191 -20.47 -0.27 -1.06
CA ILE A 191 -21.04 1.06 -1.32
C ILE A 191 -21.25 1.82 0.00
N ALA A 192 -21.75 1.15 1.04
CA ALA A 192 -21.95 1.77 2.36
C ALA A 192 -20.61 2.25 2.99
N MET A 193 -19.51 1.54 2.77
CA MET A 193 -18.17 1.94 3.22
C MET A 193 -17.54 3.06 2.39
N TRP A 194 -18.02 3.32 1.18
CA TRP A 194 -17.35 4.22 0.23
C TRP A 194 -17.17 5.66 0.74
N PRO A 195 -18.14 6.28 1.45
CA PRO A 195 -17.94 7.61 2.04
C PRO A 195 -16.76 7.68 3.02
N SER A 196 -16.57 6.66 3.88
CA SER A 196 -15.42 6.56 4.79
C SER A 196 -14.10 6.45 4.02
N VAL A 197 -14.05 5.61 2.98
CA VAL A 197 -12.88 5.49 2.10
C VAL A 197 -12.53 6.83 1.47
N ARG A 198 -13.52 7.57 0.96
CA ARG A 198 -13.30 8.90 0.36
C ARG A 198 -12.83 9.93 1.38
N LYS A 199 -13.29 9.84 2.62
CA LYS A 199 -12.78 10.66 3.72
C LYS A 199 -11.30 10.33 3.98
N GLY A 200 -10.97 9.04 4.14
CA GLY A 200 -9.59 8.59 4.36
C GLY A 200 -8.63 9.03 3.25
N GLU A 201 -9.07 9.02 1.99
CA GLU A 201 -8.27 9.51 0.86
C GLU A 201 -7.92 10.99 1.01
N ARG A 202 -8.91 11.83 1.37
CA ARG A 202 -8.70 13.27 1.57
C ARG A 202 -7.78 13.59 2.74
N GLU A 203 -7.85 12.80 3.79
CA GLU A 203 -7.10 13.05 5.02
C GLU A 203 -5.70 12.40 5.01
N ASN A 204 -5.56 11.22 4.38
CA ASN A 204 -4.37 10.40 4.52
C ASN A 204 -3.58 10.18 3.23
N ILE A 205 -4.06 10.60 2.07
CA ILE A 205 -3.37 10.38 0.80
C ILE A 205 -3.10 11.71 0.08
N PHE A 206 -4.14 12.48 -0.20
CA PHE A 206 -4.00 13.69 -1.01
C PHE A 206 -3.08 14.76 -0.42
N PRO A 207 -2.98 14.95 0.91
CA PRO A 207 -2.02 15.89 1.48
C PRO A 207 -0.54 15.53 1.27
N PHE A 208 -0.24 14.30 0.87
CA PHE A 208 1.13 13.77 0.74
C PHE A 208 1.52 13.45 -0.71
N GLN A 209 0.77 13.92 -1.70
CA GLN A 209 1.04 13.59 -3.09
C GLN A 209 2.00 14.57 -3.80
N GLU A 210 2.46 15.64 -3.14
CA GLU A 210 3.44 16.63 -3.63
C GLU A 210 4.86 16.32 -3.14
#